data_63f61a83814ce1c5c6affb0f5d2fb8ad
#
_entry.id   63f61a83814ce1c5c6affb0f5d2fb8ad
#
_cell.length_a   1.000
_cell.length_b   1.000
_cell.length_c   1.000
_cell.angle_alpha   90.00
_cell.angle_beta   90.00
_cell.angle_gamma   90.00
#
_symmetry.space_group_name_H-M   'P 1'
#
loop_
_entity.id
_entity.type
_entity.pdbx_description
1 polymer ?
#
loop_
_entity_poly.entity_id
_entity_poly.type
_entity_poly.pdbx_seq_one_letter_code
_entity_poly.pdbx_strand_id
1 'polypeptide(L)'
;KVTYFAGPDGYIHDPDGVDTEEKLKYILEMRAKDPMHCAPYAEKFGCEFVPGQKCWGVKDVDIYMPAATQNDVNMDWAEKIAASGVKYYIEVANMPTTNDALEFLKKQAHMVVAPSKAVNAGGVSVSELEMAQNAERLYWTAEEVDEKLKGIMKNIYHSSVEVAER
;
A
#
# COMPACT_ATOMS: atom_id res chain seq x y z
N LYS A 1 6.77 -6.26 9.42
CA LYS A 1 7.52 -5.01 9.56
C LYS A 1 7.60 -4.30 8.22
N VAL A 2 7.58 -2.97 8.22
CA VAL A 2 7.84 -2.15 7.02
C VAL A 2 9.33 -1.84 7.01
N THR A 3 10.08 -2.57 6.21
CA THR A 3 11.54 -2.43 6.10
C THR A 3 11.99 -1.49 4.97
N TYR A 4 11.12 -1.28 4.00
CA TYR A 4 11.35 -0.35 2.90
C TYR A 4 10.16 0.59 2.76
N PHE A 5 10.42 1.87 2.57
CA PHE A 5 9.41 2.83 2.12
C PHE A 5 10.06 3.91 1.24
N ALA A 6 9.29 4.45 0.31
CA ALA A 6 9.78 5.39 -0.67
C ALA A 6 9.01 6.71 -0.65
N GLY A 7 9.71 7.77 -1.01
CA GLY A 7 9.18 9.09 -1.35
C GLY A 7 9.60 9.48 -2.77
N PRO A 8 9.26 10.69 -3.21
CA PRO A 8 9.70 11.22 -4.50
C PRO A 8 11.23 11.41 -4.60
N ASP A 9 11.90 11.59 -3.46
CA ASP A 9 13.34 11.83 -3.34
C ASP A 9 14.20 10.55 -3.36
N GLY A 10 13.59 9.38 -3.15
CA GLY A 10 14.28 8.10 -3.09
C GLY A 10 13.57 7.10 -2.18
N TYR A 11 14.31 6.11 -1.67
CA TYR A 11 13.76 5.16 -0.71
C TYR A 11 14.64 4.97 0.52
N ILE A 12 14.00 4.56 1.60
CA ILE A 12 14.63 4.17 2.87
C ILE A 12 14.68 2.65 2.94
N HIS A 13 15.81 2.13 3.43
CA HIS A 13 15.93 0.75 3.91
C HIS A 13 16.26 0.78 5.41
N ASP A 14 15.30 0.41 6.23
CA ASP A 14 15.44 0.24 7.66
C ASP A 14 15.34 -1.26 7.99
N PRO A 15 16.46 -1.96 8.24
CA PRO A 15 16.45 -3.41 8.51
C PRO A 15 15.65 -3.79 9.76
N ASP A 16 15.62 -2.91 10.75
CA ASP A 16 14.82 -3.11 11.96
C ASP A 16 13.33 -2.88 11.72
N GLY A 17 13.03 -2.13 10.66
CA GLY A 17 11.69 -1.76 10.25
C GLY A 17 11.07 -0.63 11.07
N VAL A 18 9.97 -0.09 10.56
CA VAL A 18 9.13 0.88 11.25
C VAL A 18 8.23 0.12 12.23
N ASP A 19 8.72 -0.19 13.41
CA ASP A 19 8.07 -1.06 14.40
C ASP A 19 7.88 -0.43 15.79
N THR A 20 8.31 0.81 15.97
CA THR A 20 8.14 1.56 17.22
C THR A 20 7.20 2.75 17.02
N GLU A 21 6.52 3.13 18.11
CA GLU A 21 5.67 4.33 18.13
C GLU A 21 6.48 5.60 17.80
N GLU A 22 7.74 5.68 18.24
CA GLU A 22 8.62 6.80 17.92
C GLU A 22 8.88 6.93 16.43
N LYS A 23 9.22 5.81 15.74
CA LYS A 23 9.44 5.79 14.29
C LYS A 23 8.18 6.19 13.53
N LEU A 24 7.03 5.63 13.91
CA LEU A 24 5.75 5.96 13.29
C LEU A 24 5.38 7.44 13.48
N LYS A 25 5.48 7.94 14.70
CA LYS A 25 5.21 9.35 15.00
C LYS A 25 6.12 10.28 14.20
N TYR A 26 7.41 9.94 14.13
CA TYR A 26 8.35 10.74 13.34
C TYR A 26 8.00 10.78 11.85
N ILE A 27 7.61 9.66 11.23
CA ILE A 27 7.16 9.63 9.84
C ILE A 27 5.95 10.55 9.64
N LEU A 28 4.96 10.50 10.53
CA LEU A 28 3.78 11.35 10.44
C LEU A 28 4.14 12.84 10.55
N GLU A 29 5.00 13.21 11.50
CA GLU A 29 5.48 14.59 11.68
C GLU A 29 6.33 15.06 10.48
N MET A 30 7.22 14.23 9.99
CA MET A 30 8.05 14.49 8.82
C MET A 30 7.19 14.74 7.58
N ARG A 31 6.21 13.84 7.32
CA ARG A 31 5.30 13.95 6.18
C ARG A 31 4.36 15.17 6.28
N ALA A 32 3.98 15.57 7.48
CA ALA A 32 3.19 16.79 7.69
C ALA A 32 3.96 18.08 7.39
N LYS A 33 5.29 18.08 7.58
CA LYS A 33 6.16 19.21 7.29
C LYS A 33 6.58 19.24 5.83
N ASP A 34 7.01 18.11 5.31
CA ASP A 34 7.50 17.95 3.94
C ASP A 34 7.11 16.56 3.38
N PRO A 35 6.03 16.48 2.58
CA PRO A 35 5.58 15.22 2.01
C PRO A 35 6.47 14.69 0.89
N MET A 36 7.45 15.49 0.42
CA MET A 36 8.26 15.15 -0.74
C MET A 36 9.57 14.44 -0.41
N HIS A 37 10.03 14.52 0.85
CA HIS A 37 11.32 13.97 1.25
C HIS A 37 11.19 12.94 2.36
N CYS A 38 11.87 11.79 2.19
CA CYS A 38 12.00 10.75 3.22
C CYS A 38 13.42 10.66 3.82
N ALA A 39 14.41 11.31 3.20
CA ALA A 39 15.80 11.32 3.67
C ALA A 39 15.97 11.67 5.18
N PRO A 40 15.22 12.63 5.78
CA PRO A 40 15.38 12.96 7.19
C PRO A 40 15.11 11.79 8.16
N TYR A 41 14.35 10.78 7.73
CA TYR A 41 14.16 9.58 8.52
C TYR A 41 15.47 8.80 8.69
N ALA A 42 16.22 8.64 7.58
CA ALA A 42 17.50 7.93 7.61
C ALA A 42 18.52 8.64 8.50
N GLU A 43 18.56 9.97 8.43
CA GLU A 43 19.44 10.78 9.28
C GLU A 43 19.14 10.59 10.77
N LYS A 44 17.85 10.55 11.13
CA LYS A 44 17.44 10.39 12.54
C LYS A 44 17.70 8.99 13.09
N PHE A 45 17.38 7.95 12.31
CA PHE A 45 17.42 6.56 12.80
C PHE A 45 18.66 5.78 12.36
N GLY A 46 19.58 6.40 11.61
CA GLY A 46 20.85 5.79 11.20
C GLY A 46 20.68 4.64 10.22
N CYS A 47 19.66 4.68 9.37
CA CYS A 47 19.41 3.67 8.35
C CYS A 47 19.78 4.17 6.94
N GLU A 48 19.68 3.30 5.94
CA GLU A 48 20.10 3.62 4.58
C GLU A 48 19.04 4.49 3.86
N PHE A 49 19.52 5.52 3.17
CA PHE A 49 18.74 6.27 2.17
C PHE A 49 19.37 6.13 0.80
N VAL A 50 18.58 5.73 -0.19
CA VAL A 50 19.02 5.60 -1.59
C VAL A 50 18.31 6.66 -2.43
N PRO A 51 19.03 7.75 -2.77
CA PRO A 51 18.43 8.89 -3.46
C PRO A 51 18.06 8.59 -4.91
N GLY A 52 16.93 9.13 -5.36
CA GLY A 52 16.50 9.10 -6.75
C GLY A 52 16.12 7.72 -7.29
N GLN A 53 16.05 6.70 -6.45
CA GLN A 53 15.69 5.35 -6.85
C GLN A 53 14.36 4.90 -6.22
N LYS A 54 13.67 3.98 -6.92
CA LYS A 54 12.50 3.29 -6.41
C LYS A 54 12.91 1.97 -5.76
N CYS A 55 12.18 1.52 -4.76
CA CYS A 55 12.46 0.26 -4.06
C CYS A 55 11.91 -0.99 -4.76
N TRP A 56 11.40 -0.87 -6.00
CA TRP A 56 10.88 -2.03 -6.73
C TRP A 56 12.00 -3.00 -7.10
N GLY A 57 11.83 -4.28 -6.76
CA GLY A 57 12.80 -5.33 -7.02
C GLY A 57 13.85 -5.54 -5.92
N VAL A 58 13.74 -4.87 -4.76
CA VAL A 58 14.55 -5.23 -3.59
C VAL A 58 14.25 -6.65 -3.15
N LYS A 59 15.22 -7.31 -2.53
CA LYS A 59 15.10 -8.69 -2.06
C LYS A 59 14.69 -8.74 -0.59
N ASP A 60 14.36 -9.92 -0.12
CA ASP A 60 14.07 -10.21 1.30
C ASP A 60 12.83 -9.46 1.84
N VAL A 61 11.86 -9.24 0.95
CA VAL A 61 10.54 -8.73 1.31
C VAL A 61 9.47 -9.75 0.93
N ASP A 62 8.44 -9.89 1.77
CA ASP A 62 7.30 -10.77 1.51
C ASP A 62 6.18 -10.07 0.74
N ILE A 63 6.08 -8.74 0.87
CA ILE A 63 4.95 -7.96 0.37
C ILE A 63 5.45 -6.68 -0.30
N TYR A 64 4.94 -6.39 -1.49
CA TYR A 64 5.01 -5.07 -2.12
C TYR A 64 3.64 -4.38 -2.10
N MET A 65 3.64 -3.10 -1.75
CA MET A 65 2.42 -2.28 -1.65
C MET A 65 2.59 -0.96 -2.40
N PRO A 66 2.36 -0.90 -3.71
CA PRO A 66 2.37 0.36 -4.45
C PRO A 66 1.19 1.22 -4.00
N ALA A 67 1.49 2.33 -3.31
CA ALA A 67 0.50 3.17 -2.63
C ALA A 67 0.55 4.65 -3.06
N ALA A 68 1.37 5.00 -4.07
CA ALA A 68 1.60 6.40 -4.43
C ALA A 68 0.73 6.86 -5.60
N THR A 69 1.14 6.58 -6.83
CA THR A 69 0.52 7.16 -8.03
C THR A 69 0.13 6.11 -9.05
N GLN A 70 -0.75 6.50 -9.96
CA GLN A 70 -1.14 5.68 -11.10
C GLN A 70 0.07 5.40 -12.01
N ASN A 71 0.14 4.18 -12.55
CA ASN A 71 1.20 3.71 -13.46
C ASN A 71 2.64 3.85 -12.90
N ASP A 72 2.79 3.76 -11.59
CA ASP A 72 4.08 3.81 -10.92
C ASP A 72 4.95 2.58 -11.22
N VAL A 73 4.32 1.43 -11.45
CA VAL A 73 4.95 0.16 -11.81
C VAL A 73 4.66 -0.18 -13.27
N ASN A 74 5.68 -0.05 -14.12
CA ASN A 74 5.67 -0.48 -15.51
C ASN A 74 6.24 -1.90 -15.66
N MET A 75 6.38 -2.40 -16.91
CA MET A 75 6.88 -3.74 -17.17
C MET A 75 8.30 -3.97 -16.63
N ASP A 76 9.22 -3.01 -16.78
CA ASP A 76 10.60 -3.14 -16.29
C ASP A 76 10.66 -3.36 -14.78
N TRP A 77 9.77 -2.68 -14.03
CA TRP A 77 9.64 -2.87 -12.59
C TRP A 77 8.93 -4.18 -12.24
N ALA A 78 7.92 -4.57 -13.00
CA ALA A 78 7.21 -5.82 -12.77
C ALA A 78 8.12 -7.04 -12.93
N GLU A 79 9.02 -7.05 -13.91
CA GLU A 79 10.03 -8.09 -14.08
C GLU A 79 10.98 -8.18 -12.88
N LYS A 80 11.44 -7.05 -12.36
CA LYS A 80 12.28 -7.01 -11.16
C LYS A 80 11.54 -7.47 -9.91
N ILE A 81 10.27 -7.07 -9.75
CA ILE A 81 9.40 -7.51 -8.65
C ILE A 81 9.22 -9.03 -8.72
N ALA A 82 8.90 -9.59 -9.87
CA ALA A 82 8.76 -11.04 -10.04
C ALA A 82 10.07 -11.79 -9.74
N ALA A 83 11.21 -11.25 -10.19
CA ALA A 83 12.53 -11.83 -9.94
C ALA A 83 12.99 -11.73 -8.48
N SER A 84 12.39 -10.85 -7.67
CA SER A 84 12.69 -10.73 -6.23
C SER A 84 12.17 -11.91 -5.39
N GLY A 85 11.19 -12.67 -5.93
CA GLY A 85 10.58 -13.79 -5.23
C GLY A 85 9.52 -13.38 -4.20
N VAL A 86 9.01 -12.14 -4.28
CA VAL A 86 7.95 -11.65 -3.40
C VAL A 86 6.69 -12.50 -3.52
N LYS A 87 6.02 -12.73 -2.38
CA LYS A 87 4.82 -13.59 -2.30
C LYS A 87 3.53 -12.84 -2.54
N TYR A 88 3.48 -11.57 -2.13
CA TYR A 88 2.25 -10.77 -2.18
C TYR A 88 2.51 -9.42 -2.86
N TYR A 89 1.71 -9.13 -3.86
CA TYR A 89 1.67 -7.84 -4.52
C TYR A 89 0.30 -7.21 -4.32
N ILE A 90 0.22 -6.13 -3.55
CA ILE A 90 -1.04 -5.55 -3.05
C ILE A 90 -1.19 -4.13 -3.58
N GLU A 91 -2.06 -3.92 -4.57
CA GLU A 91 -2.31 -2.61 -5.18
C GLU A 91 -3.11 -1.70 -4.25
N VAL A 92 -2.45 -0.78 -3.55
CA VAL A 92 -3.09 0.17 -2.62
C VAL A 92 -3.57 1.43 -3.35
N ALA A 93 -2.76 1.98 -4.26
CA ALA A 93 -3.16 3.12 -5.08
C ALA A 93 -4.16 2.73 -6.17
N ASN A 94 -4.82 3.71 -6.77
CA ASN A 94 -5.67 3.48 -7.93
C ASN A 94 -4.80 3.20 -9.17
N MET A 95 -4.94 1.99 -9.73
CA MET A 95 -4.21 1.55 -10.93
C MET A 95 -2.70 1.87 -10.87
N PRO A 96 -1.97 1.44 -9.82
CA PRO A 96 -0.56 1.77 -9.67
C PRO A 96 0.33 1.05 -10.71
N THR A 97 -0.18 -0.03 -11.28
CA THR A 97 0.51 -0.89 -12.23
C THR A 97 -0.07 -0.72 -13.62
N THR A 98 0.75 -0.62 -14.65
CA THR A 98 0.28 -0.63 -16.04
C THR A 98 -0.40 -1.96 -16.37
N ASN A 99 -1.35 -1.97 -17.32
CA ASN A 99 -2.16 -3.16 -17.60
C ASN A 99 -1.32 -4.37 -18.04
N ASP A 100 -0.33 -4.16 -18.87
CA ASP A 100 0.62 -5.18 -19.34
C ASP A 100 1.45 -5.76 -18.20
N ALA A 101 1.96 -4.89 -17.31
CA ALA A 101 2.71 -5.28 -16.12
C ALA A 101 1.83 -6.06 -15.12
N LEU A 102 0.59 -5.63 -14.92
CA LEU A 102 -0.35 -6.32 -14.04
C LEU A 102 -0.69 -7.73 -14.55
N GLU A 103 -0.94 -7.87 -15.85
CA GLU A 103 -1.19 -9.18 -16.47
C GLU A 103 0.05 -10.10 -16.41
N PHE A 104 1.25 -9.53 -16.48
CA PHE A 104 2.49 -10.27 -16.28
C PHE A 104 2.62 -10.77 -14.83
N LEU A 105 2.39 -9.89 -13.83
CA LEU A 105 2.48 -10.25 -12.41
C LEU A 105 1.45 -11.32 -12.01
N LYS A 106 0.22 -11.24 -12.50
CA LYS A 106 -0.83 -12.25 -12.26
C LYS A 106 -0.48 -13.65 -12.77
N LYS A 107 0.40 -13.77 -13.75
CA LYS A 107 0.84 -15.06 -14.29
C LYS A 107 1.96 -15.72 -13.48
N GLN A 108 2.51 -15.04 -12.48
CA GLN A 108 3.57 -15.57 -11.63
C GLN A 108 3.00 -16.55 -10.61
N ALA A 109 3.28 -17.85 -10.75
CA ALA A 109 2.71 -18.91 -9.92
C ALA A 109 3.04 -18.81 -8.42
N HIS A 110 4.11 -18.09 -8.07
CA HIS A 110 4.55 -17.90 -6.68
C HIS A 110 3.96 -16.65 -6.01
N MET A 111 3.19 -15.84 -6.75
CA MET A 111 2.75 -14.53 -6.30
C MET A 111 1.22 -14.44 -6.23
N VAL A 112 0.72 -13.90 -5.14
CA VAL A 112 -0.68 -13.51 -4.98
C VAL A 112 -0.80 -12.01 -5.29
N VAL A 113 -1.63 -11.67 -6.25
CA VAL A 113 -1.89 -10.26 -6.64
C VAL A 113 -3.25 -9.85 -6.11
N ALA A 114 -3.29 -8.87 -5.21
CA ALA A 114 -4.53 -8.27 -4.71
C ALA A 114 -4.86 -7.00 -5.51
N PRO A 115 -5.99 -6.96 -6.24
CA PRO A 115 -6.31 -5.87 -7.15
C PRO A 115 -6.74 -4.60 -6.41
N SER A 116 -6.38 -3.44 -6.96
CA SER A 116 -6.66 -2.12 -6.37
C SER A 116 -8.13 -1.91 -6.01
N LYS A 117 -9.06 -2.34 -6.86
CA LYS A 117 -10.51 -2.20 -6.61
C LYS A 117 -11.00 -2.87 -5.32
N ALA A 118 -10.36 -3.96 -4.91
CA ALA A 118 -10.67 -4.64 -3.66
C ALA A 118 -9.90 -4.02 -2.48
N VAL A 119 -8.62 -3.74 -2.68
CA VAL A 119 -7.71 -3.28 -1.61
C VAL A 119 -8.06 -1.87 -1.14
N ASN A 120 -8.34 -0.94 -2.05
CA ASN A 120 -8.54 0.47 -1.72
C ASN A 120 -10.03 0.90 -1.62
N ALA A 121 -10.94 -0.04 -1.54
CA ALA A 121 -12.38 0.22 -1.43
C ALA A 121 -12.79 0.93 -0.12
N GLY A 122 -11.93 0.99 0.88
CA GLY A 122 -12.23 1.58 2.17
C GLY A 122 -12.64 3.05 2.10
N GLY A 123 -11.90 3.86 1.34
CA GLY A 123 -12.20 5.29 1.20
C GLY A 123 -13.57 5.56 0.58
N VAL A 124 -13.89 4.89 -0.52
CA VAL A 124 -15.21 5.04 -1.18
C VAL A 124 -16.35 4.50 -0.32
N SER A 125 -16.10 3.42 0.43
CA SER A 125 -17.10 2.88 1.38
C SER A 125 -17.42 3.85 2.50
N VAL A 126 -16.43 4.55 3.04
CA VAL A 126 -16.67 5.62 4.05
C VAL A 126 -17.47 6.77 3.46
N SER A 127 -17.17 7.17 2.21
CA SER A 127 -17.96 8.20 1.52
C SER A 127 -19.42 7.79 1.32
N GLU A 128 -19.68 6.51 1.00
CA GLU A 128 -21.04 5.97 0.90
C GLU A 128 -21.76 5.98 2.26
N LEU A 129 -21.06 5.59 3.33
CA LEU A 129 -21.62 5.67 4.70
C LEU A 129 -21.93 7.11 5.11
N GLU A 130 -21.09 8.09 4.73
CA GLU A 130 -21.36 9.51 4.96
C GLU A 130 -22.62 9.97 4.19
N MET A 131 -22.77 9.58 2.92
CA MET A 131 -23.96 9.90 2.15
C MET A 131 -25.22 9.29 2.76
N ALA A 132 -25.18 8.04 3.21
CA ALA A 132 -26.29 7.37 3.88
C ALA A 132 -26.67 8.09 5.18
N GLN A 133 -25.69 8.41 6.03
CA GLN A 133 -25.89 9.17 7.27
C GLN A 133 -26.56 10.52 7.01
N ASN A 134 -26.10 11.25 5.99
CA ASN A 134 -26.67 12.54 5.63
C ASN A 134 -28.11 12.42 5.12
N ALA A 135 -28.40 11.40 4.30
CA ALA A 135 -29.74 11.15 3.76
C ALA A 135 -30.75 10.78 4.87
N GLU A 136 -30.32 9.98 5.84
CA GLU A 136 -31.14 9.54 6.97
C GLU A 136 -31.17 10.57 8.11
N ARG A 137 -30.37 11.63 8.05
CA ARG A 137 -30.18 12.65 9.09
C ARG A 137 -29.75 12.05 10.45
N LEU A 138 -28.94 11.01 10.39
CA LEU A 138 -28.34 10.34 11.52
C LEU A 138 -26.90 10.83 11.76
N TYR A 139 -26.40 10.60 12.97
CA TYR A 139 -25.03 10.88 13.34
C TYR A 139 -24.46 9.61 13.97
N TRP A 140 -23.55 8.95 13.24
CA TRP A 140 -22.83 7.80 13.76
C TRP A 140 -21.53 8.26 14.41
N THR A 141 -21.12 7.57 15.45
CA THR A 141 -19.79 7.75 16.05
C THR A 141 -18.71 7.21 15.15
N ALA A 142 -17.45 7.59 15.40
CA ALA A 142 -16.31 7.07 14.66
C ALA A 142 -16.20 5.53 14.77
N GLU A 143 -16.51 5.00 15.97
CA GLU A 143 -16.51 3.57 16.26
C GLU A 143 -17.58 2.82 15.45
N GLU A 144 -18.79 3.39 15.33
CA GLU A 144 -19.87 2.80 14.52
C GLU A 144 -19.51 2.77 13.03
N VAL A 145 -18.88 3.83 12.52
CA VAL A 145 -18.41 3.88 11.13
C VAL A 145 -17.28 2.86 10.91
N ASP A 146 -16.33 2.76 11.83
CA ASP A 146 -15.21 1.80 11.74
C ASP A 146 -15.71 0.34 11.74
N GLU A 147 -16.69 0.01 12.57
CA GLU A 147 -17.26 -1.35 12.60
C GLU A 147 -18.01 -1.70 11.30
N LYS A 148 -18.78 -0.73 10.74
CA LYS A 148 -19.42 -0.91 9.43
C LYS A 148 -18.37 -1.10 8.33
N LEU A 149 -17.31 -0.30 8.32
CA LEU A 149 -16.21 -0.39 7.37
C LEU A 149 -15.50 -1.74 7.46
N LYS A 150 -15.20 -2.23 8.66
CA LYS A 150 -14.62 -3.57 8.87
C LYS A 150 -15.49 -4.66 8.25
N GLY A 151 -16.81 -4.57 8.44
CA GLY A 151 -17.77 -5.51 7.84
C GLY A 151 -17.71 -5.49 6.30
N ILE A 152 -17.69 -4.31 5.71
CA ILE A 152 -17.61 -4.12 4.26
C ILE A 152 -16.30 -4.70 3.72
N MET A 153 -15.16 -4.34 4.30
CA MET A 153 -13.84 -4.80 3.84
C MET A 153 -13.68 -6.31 4.00
N LYS A 154 -14.21 -6.89 5.07
CA LYS A 154 -14.23 -8.34 5.27
C LYS A 154 -15.04 -9.06 4.19
N ASN A 155 -16.21 -8.52 3.83
CA ASN A 155 -17.04 -9.08 2.76
C ASN A 155 -16.35 -8.98 1.39
N ILE A 156 -15.69 -7.85 1.08
CA ILE A 156 -14.91 -7.69 -0.14
C ILE A 156 -13.79 -8.73 -0.22
N TYR A 157 -13.06 -8.94 0.88
CA TYR A 157 -12.02 -9.98 0.96
C TYR A 157 -12.59 -11.37 0.65
N HIS A 158 -13.65 -11.78 1.36
CA HIS A 158 -14.25 -13.12 1.16
C HIS A 158 -14.77 -13.31 -0.26
N SER A 159 -15.46 -12.30 -0.82
CA SER A 159 -15.95 -12.37 -2.20
C SER A 159 -14.81 -12.48 -3.21
N SER A 160 -13.70 -11.76 -2.97
CA SER A 160 -12.53 -11.82 -3.85
C SER A 160 -11.86 -13.18 -3.82
N VAL A 161 -11.70 -13.79 -2.64
CA VAL A 161 -11.14 -15.13 -2.47
C VAL A 161 -12.04 -16.18 -3.14
N GLU A 162 -13.34 -16.14 -2.87
CA GLU A 162 -14.31 -17.09 -3.48
C GLU A 162 -14.28 -17.08 -5.01
N VAL A 163 -14.14 -15.90 -5.62
CA VAL A 163 -14.03 -15.79 -7.09
C VAL A 163 -12.68 -16.32 -7.59
N ALA A 164 -11.60 -16.11 -6.85
CA ALA A 164 -10.27 -16.58 -7.23
C ALA A 164 -10.12 -18.13 -7.15
N GLU A 165 -10.95 -18.80 -6.33
CA GLU A 165 -10.97 -20.26 -6.17
C GLU A 165 -11.85 -20.99 -7.22
N ARG A 166 -12.63 -20.27 -8.02
CA ARG A 166 -13.46 -20.79 -9.12
C ARG A 166 -12.69 -20.93 -10.42
#